data_a49662ba522a7a0b125317dd6569237e
#
_entry.id   a49662ba522a7a0b125317dd6569237e
#
_cell.length_a   1.000
_cell.length_b   1.000
_cell.length_c   1.000
_cell.angle_alpha   90.00
_cell.angle_beta   90.00
_cell.angle_gamma   90.00
#
_symmetry.space_group_name_H-M   'P 1'
#
loop_
_entity.id
_entity.type
_entity.pdbx_description
1 polymer ?
#
loop_
_entity_poly.entity_id
_entity_poly.type
_entity_poly.pdbx_seq_one_letter_code
_entity_poly.pdbx_strand_id
1 'polypeptide(L)'
;MLMLSCELSTLRVLVVDDHELTRLTLQLIFSGQENIQVVGLASNGEEAIEMVRRCHPDVIILDLQMPVMDGWSASSRIKAISPNTQILAYSSVEDVNFHGTKAMSSFDDVCKKDVPTSELITLVRQLGQRAGDGSVAG
;
A
#
# COMPACT_ATOMS: atom_id res chain seq x y z
N MET A 1 0.41 -31.93 1.27
CA MET A 1 1.19 -31.29 2.23
C MET A 1 2.04 -30.23 1.69
N LEU A 2 2.89 -30.53 0.77
CA LEU A 2 3.81 -29.55 0.28
C LEU A 2 3.15 -28.40 -0.40
N MET A 3 2.03 -28.64 -1.03
CA MET A 3 1.30 -27.60 -1.72
C MET A 3 0.78 -26.53 -0.80
N LEU A 4 0.61 -26.90 0.44
CA LEU A 4 0.07 -25.94 1.40
C LEU A 4 0.95 -24.73 1.59
N SER A 5 2.26 -24.90 1.46
CA SER A 5 3.13 -23.77 1.66
C SER A 5 2.96 -22.71 0.60
N CYS A 6 2.58 -23.09 -0.62
CA CYS A 6 2.30 -22.08 -1.65
C CYS A 6 1.03 -21.32 -1.35
N GLU A 7 0.05 -22.00 -0.82
CA GLU A 7 -1.21 -21.37 -0.51
C GLU A 7 -1.11 -20.46 0.69
N LEU A 8 -0.09 -20.66 1.49
CA LEU A 8 0.11 -19.89 2.69
C LEU A 8 1.05 -18.71 2.49
N SER A 9 1.35 -18.36 1.22
CA SER A 9 2.21 -17.23 1.01
C SER A 9 1.55 -15.99 1.60
N THR A 10 2.37 -15.18 2.25
CA THR A 10 1.90 -14.05 3.02
C THR A 10 1.95 -12.80 2.17
N LEU A 11 0.88 -12.03 2.21
CA LEU A 11 0.80 -10.75 1.55
C LEU A 11 1.53 -9.72 2.41
N ARG A 12 2.50 -9.06 1.85
CA ARG A 12 3.37 -8.13 2.58
C ARG A 12 2.89 -6.71 2.34
N VAL A 13 2.52 -6.03 3.41
CA VAL A 13 1.88 -4.71 3.34
C VAL A 13 2.73 -3.67 4.06
N LEU A 14 2.97 -2.55 3.40
CA LEU A 14 3.63 -1.40 3.99
C LEU A 14 2.60 -0.31 4.20
N VAL A 15 2.58 0.28 5.40
CA VAL A 15 1.64 1.36 5.73
C VAL A 15 2.42 2.67 5.82
N VAL A 16 1.98 3.67 5.06
CA VAL A 16 2.66 4.97 5.00
C VAL A 16 1.65 6.06 5.31
N ASP A 17 1.79 6.71 6.45
CA ASP A 17 0.90 7.79 6.87
C ASP A 17 1.64 8.59 7.93
N ASP A 18 1.50 9.92 7.90
CA ASP A 18 2.19 10.75 8.87
C ASP A 18 1.49 10.81 10.22
N HIS A 19 0.29 10.27 10.33
CA HIS A 19 -0.45 10.23 11.60
C HIS A 19 -0.17 8.93 12.30
N GLU A 20 0.40 9.01 13.48
CA GLU A 20 0.76 7.81 14.24
C GLU A 20 -0.44 6.93 14.53
N LEU A 21 -1.56 7.55 14.91
CA LEU A 21 -2.75 6.78 15.24
C LEU A 21 -3.25 5.99 14.03
N THR A 22 -3.22 6.60 12.85
CA THR A 22 -3.62 5.91 11.63
C THR A 22 -2.70 4.72 11.36
N ARG A 23 -1.39 4.92 11.49
CA ARG A 23 -0.43 3.82 11.27
C ARG A 23 -0.71 2.65 12.22
N LEU A 24 -0.90 2.95 13.50
CA LEU A 24 -1.14 1.90 14.49
C LEU A 24 -2.47 1.21 14.27
N THR A 25 -3.50 1.97 13.89
CA THR A 25 -4.81 1.38 13.61
C THR A 25 -4.72 0.42 12.43
N LEU A 26 -4.08 0.84 11.35
CA LEU A 26 -3.94 -0.03 10.18
C LEU A 26 -3.09 -1.25 10.49
N GLN A 27 -2.05 -1.07 11.30
CA GLN A 27 -1.24 -2.20 11.73
C GLN A 27 -2.07 -3.24 12.47
N LEU A 28 -2.93 -2.79 13.39
CA LEU A 28 -3.79 -3.70 14.12
C LEU A 28 -4.77 -4.41 13.20
N ILE A 29 -5.37 -3.66 12.29
CA ILE A 29 -6.35 -4.23 11.37
C ILE A 29 -5.72 -5.35 10.55
N PHE A 30 -4.58 -5.08 9.92
CA PHE A 30 -3.99 -6.04 8.99
C PHE A 30 -3.24 -7.15 9.70
N SER A 31 -2.67 -6.88 10.86
CA SER A 31 -2.01 -7.94 11.62
C SER A 31 -2.99 -8.98 12.13
N GLY A 32 -4.26 -8.64 12.23
CA GLY A 32 -5.29 -9.58 12.63
C GLY A 32 -5.80 -10.45 11.49
N GLN A 33 -5.34 -10.24 10.26
CA GLN A 33 -5.82 -10.96 9.11
C GLN A 33 -4.91 -12.12 8.76
N GLU A 34 -5.50 -13.24 8.36
CA GLU A 34 -4.71 -14.39 7.92
C GLU A 34 -3.97 -14.06 6.64
N ASN A 35 -2.73 -14.48 6.59
CA ASN A 35 -1.90 -14.36 5.39
C ASN A 35 -1.61 -12.93 4.99
N ILE A 36 -1.65 -12.01 5.94
CA ILE A 36 -1.22 -10.64 5.75
C ILE A 36 -0.18 -10.31 6.81
N GLN A 37 0.93 -9.75 6.38
CA GLN A 37 1.98 -9.29 7.28
C GLN A 37 2.25 -7.82 7.02
N VAL A 38 2.20 -6.99 8.06
CA VAL A 38 2.61 -5.60 7.94
C VAL A 38 4.13 -5.59 8.09
N VAL A 39 4.82 -5.30 6.99
CA VAL A 39 6.28 -5.40 6.98
C VAL A 39 6.96 -4.11 7.40
N GLY A 40 6.21 -3.02 7.49
CA GLY A 40 6.78 -1.76 7.97
C GLY A 40 5.74 -0.68 8.08
N LEU A 41 6.10 0.35 8.83
CA LEU A 41 5.31 1.55 9.00
C LEU A 41 6.23 2.72 8.68
N ALA A 42 5.78 3.62 7.80
CA ALA A 42 6.56 4.78 7.42
C ALA A 42 5.75 6.03 7.67
N SER A 43 6.40 7.11 8.04
CA SER A 43 5.72 8.35 8.37
C SER A 43 5.84 9.41 7.27
N ASN A 44 6.60 9.15 6.23
CA ASN A 44 6.71 10.07 5.09
C ASN A 44 7.19 9.30 3.87
N GLY A 45 7.24 10.01 2.73
CA GLY A 45 7.60 9.37 1.48
C GLY A 45 9.02 8.88 1.40
N GLU A 46 9.95 9.56 2.05
CA GLU A 46 11.34 9.12 2.02
C GLU A 46 11.53 7.83 2.78
N GLU A 47 10.90 7.72 3.94
CA GLU A 47 10.94 6.47 4.70
C GLU A 47 10.29 5.35 3.92
N ALA A 48 9.20 5.66 3.21
CA ALA A 48 8.52 4.66 2.41
C ALA A 48 9.44 4.10 1.32
N ILE A 49 10.16 4.98 0.63
CA ILE A 49 11.07 4.54 -0.43
C ILE A 49 12.16 3.64 0.14
N GLU A 50 12.71 4.03 1.29
CA GLU A 50 13.73 3.22 1.93
C GLU A 50 13.21 1.84 2.29
N MET A 51 11.99 1.79 2.83
CA MET A 51 11.40 0.52 3.22
C MET A 51 11.03 -0.35 2.03
N VAL A 52 10.64 0.26 0.91
CA VAL A 52 10.38 -0.50 -0.31
C VAL A 52 11.65 -1.22 -0.74
N ARG A 53 12.78 -0.55 -0.66
CA ARG A 53 14.05 -1.18 -1.04
C ARG A 53 14.42 -2.33 -0.13
N ARG A 54 14.11 -2.23 1.14
CA ARG A 54 14.50 -3.25 2.11
C ARG A 54 13.50 -4.37 2.23
N CYS A 55 12.22 -4.05 2.18
CA CYS A 55 11.17 -5.01 2.53
C CYS A 55 10.45 -5.59 1.33
N HIS A 56 10.53 -4.93 0.18
CA HIS A 56 9.85 -5.39 -1.04
C HIS A 56 8.39 -5.74 -0.79
N PRO A 57 7.57 -4.74 -0.39
CA PRO A 57 6.16 -5.03 -0.11
C PRO A 57 5.39 -5.35 -1.37
N ASP A 58 4.31 -6.11 -1.21
CA ASP A 58 3.41 -6.39 -2.31
C ASP A 58 2.43 -5.26 -2.50
N VAL A 59 1.95 -4.68 -1.41
CA VAL A 59 0.97 -3.59 -1.43
C VAL A 59 1.41 -2.51 -0.45
N ILE A 60 1.26 -1.26 -0.87
CA ILE A 60 1.51 -0.11 -0.01
C ILE A 60 0.20 0.64 0.17
N ILE A 61 -0.16 0.93 1.42
CA ILE A 61 -1.24 1.86 1.72
C ILE A 61 -0.57 3.20 1.94
N LEU A 62 -0.84 4.16 1.07
CA LEU A 62 -0.05 5.38 0.97
C LEU A 62 -0.93 6.61 1.15
N ASP A 63 -0.68 7.35 2.22
CA ASP A 63 -1.32 8.65 2.43
C ASP A 63 -0.84 9.62 1.36
N LEU A 64 -1.72 10.48 0.90
CA LEU A 64 -1.39 11.44 -0.14
C LEU A 64 -0.76 12.71 0.40
N GLN A 65 -1.11 13.11 1.61
CA GLN A 65 -0.63 14.36 2.18
C GLN A 65 0.29 14.09 3.35
N MET A 66 1.57 14.26 3.15
CA MET A 66 2.57 14.01 4.15
C MET A 66 3.67 15.08 4.06
N PRO A 67 4.37 15.35 5.17
CA PRO A 67 5.51 16.24 5.11
C PRO A 67 6.68 15.57 4.39
N VAL A 68 7.68 16.34 4.04
CA VAL A 68 8.92 15.93 3.42
C VAL A 68 8.69 15.51 1.96
N MET A 69 7.87 14.50 1.75
CA MET A 69 7.56 14.03 0.39
C MET A 69 6.13 13.50 0.40
N ASP A 70 5.27 14.10 -0.39
CA ASP A 70 3.87 13.71 -0.43
C ASP A 70 3.69 12.37 -1.14
N GLY A 71 2.47 11.84 -1.07
CA GLY A 71 2.18 10.54 -1.65
C GLY A 71 2.28 10.51 -3.16
N TRP A 72 2.00 11.64 -3.83
CA TRP A 72 2.10 11.70 -5.29
C TRP A 72 3.52 11.46 -5.75
N SER A 73 4.45 12.21 -5.17
CA SER A 73 5.87 12.09 -5.49
C SER A 73 6.42 10.74 -5.08
N ALA A 74 6.01 10.28 -3.90
CA ALA A 74 6.48 8.99 -3.41
C ALA A 74 6.04 7.85 -4.33
N SER A 75 4.78 7.88 -4.79
CA SER A 75 4.28 6.80 -5.63
C SER A 75 5.04 6.68 -6.94
N SER A 76 5.37 7.82 -7.55
CA SER A 76 6.14 7.80 -8.79
C SER A 76 7.51 7.18 -8.58
N ARG A 77 8.16 7.54 -7.49
CA ARG A 77 9.50 7.02 -7.22
C ARG A 77 9.45 5.54 -6.85
N ILE A 78 8.42 5.13 -6.11
CA ILE A 78 8.26 3.72 -5.76
C ILE A 78 8.04 2.89 -7.01
N LYS A 79 7.21 3.35 -7.93
CA LYS A 79 6.98 2.61 -9.16
C LYS A 79 8.24 2.49 -10.00
N ALA A 80 9.12 3.49 -9.94
CA ALA A 80 10.38 3.43 -10.68
C ALA A 80 11.30 2.34 -10.15
N ILE A 81 11.31 2.12 -8.84
CA ILE A 81 12.22 1.14 -8.24
C ILE A 81 11.55 -0.21 -7.99
N SER A 82 10.23 -0.27 -7.96
CA SER A 82 9.51 -1.51 -7.68
C SER A 82 8.19 -1.52 -8.43
N PRO A 83 8.25 -1.70 -9.76
CA PRO A 83 7.05 -1.54 -10.58
C PRO A 83 5.93 -2.54 -10.28
N ASN A 84 6.25 -3.68 -9.69
CA ASN A 84 5.21 -4.67 -9.37
C ASN A 84 4.54 -4.42 -8.03
N THR A 85 5.10 -3.55 -7.19
CA THR A 85 4.45 -3.19 -5.94
C THR A 85 3.18 -2.41 -6.24
N GLN A 86 2.07 -2.83 -5.64
CA GLN A 86 0.79 -2.17 -5.85
C GLN A 86 0.63 -1.05 -4.84
N ILE A 87 0.13 0.09 -5.30
CA ILE A 87 0.00 1.26 -4.45
C ILE A 87 -1.47 1.64 -4.32
N LEU A 88 -1.98 1.59 -3.10
CA LEU A 88 -3.33 2.03 -2.77
C LEU A 88 -3.25 3.41 -2.16
N ALA A 89 -3.76 4.41 -2.87
CA ALA A 89 -3.83 5.77 -2.33
C ALA A 89 -4.92 5.80 -1.28
N TYR A 90 -4.57 6.28 -0.09
CA TYR A 90 -5.47 6.31 1.06
C TYR A 90 -5.67 7.79 1.41
N SER A 91 -6.80 8.35 0.96
CA SER A 91 -6.96 9.80 0.94
C SER A 91 -8.06 10.27 1.87
N SER A 92 -7.92 11.48 2.37
CA SER A 92 -8.99 12.11 3.13
C SER A 92 -10.04 12.65 2.15
N VAL A 93 -11.20 13.01 2.71
CA VAL A 93 -12.28 13.52 1.87
C VAL A 93 -11.94 14.85 1.21
N GLU A 94 -10.95 15.56 1.77
CA GLU A 94 -10.55 16.84 1.20
C GLU A 94 -9.67 16.72 -0.03
N ASP A 95 -9.21 15.52 -0.35
CA ASP A 95 -8.35 15.34 -1.50
C ASP A 95 -9.15 15.26 -2.78
N VAL A 96 -10.01 16.25 -3.00
CA VAL A 96 -10.90 16.23 -4.15
C VAL A 96 -10.15 16.44 -5.46
N ASN A 97 -9.00 17.08 -5.40
CA ASN A 97 -8.20 17.31 -6.61
C ASN A 97 -7.50 16.06 -7.09
N PHE A 98 -7.73 14.97 -6.41
CA PHE A 98 -7.22 13.69 -6.78
C PHE A 98 -7.55 13.32 -8.22
N HIS A 99 -8.61 13.86 -8.75
CA HIS A 99 -9.01 13.57 -10.12
C HIS A 99 -8.15 14.26 -11.17
N GLY A 100 -7.13 14.95 -10.75
CA GLY A 100 -6.20 15.54 -11.69
C GLY A 100 -5.51 14.45 -12.50
N THR A 101 -5.28 14.76 -13.77
CA THR A 101 -4.82 13.73 -14.69
C THR A 101 -3.49 13.13 -14.33
N LYS A 102 -2.57 13.93 -13.82
CA LYS A 102 -1.24 13.41 -13.54
C LYS A 102 -1.21 12.49 -12.34
N ALA A 103 -2.23 12.56 -11.52
CA ALA A 103 -2.20 11.89 -10.24
C ALA A 103 -2.44 10.40 -10.34
N MET A 104 -3.23 9.98 -11.30
CA MET A 104 -3.67 8.59 -11.35
C MET A 104 -2.62 7.63 -11.88
N SER A 105 -1.55 8.15 -12.48
CA SER A 105 -0.64 7.30 -13.21
C SER A 105 0.17 6.37 -12.32
N SER A 106 0.37 6.74 -11.05
CA SER A 106 1.23 5.97 -10.16
C SER A 106 0.48 5.15 -9.14
N PHE A 107 -0.83 5.33 -9.03
CA PHE A 107 -1.63 4.58 -8.07
C PHE A 107 -2.36 3.45 -8.79
N ASP A 108 -2.44 2.31 -8.12
CA ASP A 108 -3.15 1.17 -8.68
C ASP A 108 -4.61 1.17 -8.26
N ASP A 109 -4.92 1.81 -7.14
CA ASP A 109 -6.30 2.01 -6.71
C ASP A 109 -6.33 3.12 -5.68
N VAL A 110 -7.51 3.56 -5.34
CA VAL A 110 -7.73 4.66 -4.41
C VAL A 110 -8.87 4.31 -3.48
N CYS A 111 -8.74 4.65 -2.21
CA CYS A 111 -9.88 4.61 -1.31
C CYS A 111 -9.79 5.77 -0.33
N LYS A 112 -10.94 6.14 0.20
CA LYS A 112 -11.02 7.22 1.18
C LYS A 112 -10.76 6.67 2.57
N LYS A 113 -10.26 7.52 3.46
CA LYS A 113 -9.90 7.09 4.81
C LYS A 113 -11.11 6.69 5.65
N ASP A 114 -12.32 7.02 5.21
CA ASP A 114 -13.54 6.61 5.91
C ASP A 114 -14.13 5.30 5.38
N VAL A 115 -13.41 4.60 4.51
CA VAL A 115 -13.88 3.34 3.97
C VAL A 115 -14.05 2.33 5.10
N PRO A 116 -15.10 1.48 5.05
CA PRO A 116 -15.24 0.44 6.05
C PRO A 116 -14.03 -0.50 6.06
N THR A 117 -13.67 -0.96 7.24
CA THR A 117 -12.51 -1.82 7.42
C THR A 117 -12.54 -3.05 6.52
N SER A 118 -13.70 -3.70 6.43
CA SER A 118 -13.80 -4.91 5.61
C SER A 118 -13.55 -4.62 4.14
N GLU A 119 -13.97 -3.46 3.68
CA GLU A 119 -13.75 -3.08 2.29
C GLU A 119 -12.29 -2.77 2.03
N LEU A 120 -11.63 -2.12 2.98
CA LEU A 120 -10.20 -1.84 2.87
C LEU A 120 -9.41 -3.13 2.78
N ILE A 121 -9.72 -4.10 3.62
CA ILE A 121 -9.04 -5.39 3.59
C ILE A 121 -9.24 -6.06 2.24
N THR A 122 -10.46 -6.01 1.71
CA THR A 122 -10.74 -6.60 0.40
C THR A 122 -9.91 -5.94 -0.71
N LEU A 123 -9.82 -4.61 -0.68
CA LEU A 123 -9.03 -3.90 -1.68
C LEU A 123 -7.56 -4.30 -1.61
N VAL A 124 -7.02 -4.39 -0.41
CA VAL A 124 -5.61 -4.77 -0.25
C VAL A 124 -5.37 -6.19 -0.77
N ARG A 125 -6.29 -7.12 -0.48
CA ARG A 125 -6.12 -8.47 -0.98
C ARG A 125 -6.20 -8.54 -2.50
N GLN A 126 -7.11 -7.77 -3.10
CA GLN A 126 -7.23 -7.74 -4.55
C GLN A 126 -5.96 -7.19 -5.20
N LEU A 127 -5.40 -6.13 -4.62
CA LEU A 127 -4.16 -5.57 -5.12
C LEU A 127 -3.01 -6.55 -4.95
N GLY A 128 -2.99 -7.27 -3.84
CA GLY A 128 -1.98 -8.27 -3.62
C GLY A 128 -2.00 -9.37 -4.67
N GLN A 129 -3.18 -9.75 -5.12
CA GLN A 129 -3.29 -10.73 -6.20
C GLN A 129 -2.73 -10.20 -7.51
N ARG A 130 -2.93 -8.92 -7.78
CA ARG A 130 -2.36 -8.31 -8.98
C ARG A 130 -0.84 -8.32 -8.95
N ALA A 131 -0.26 -8.09 -7.77
CA ALA A 131 1.20 -8.11 -7.64
C ALA A 131 1.74 -9.48 -8.03
N GLY A 132 1.11 -10.54 -7.53
CA GLY A 132 1.52 -11.89 -7.88
C GLY A 132 1.28 -12.20 -9.35
N ASP A 133 0.12 -11.82 -9.86
CA ASP A 133 -0.21 -12.07 -11.26
C ASP A 133 0.72 -11.31 -12.18
N GLY A 134 1.06 -10.08 -11.81
CA GLY A 134 1.95 -9.29 -12.61
C GLY A 134 3.32 -9.93 -12.76
N SER A 135 3.81 -10.54 -11.71
CA SER A 135 5.11 -11.19 -11.78
C SER A 135 5.05 -12.44 -12.66
N VAL A 136 3.90 -13.11 -12.68
CA VAL A 136 3.72 -14.28 -13.53
C VAL A 136 3.58 -13.87 -14.98
N ALA A 137 2.82 -12.83 -15.23
CA ALA A 137 2.58 -12.39 -16.58
C ALA A 137 3.83 -11.83 -17.24
N GLY A 138 4.68 -11.26 -16.42
CA GLY A 138 5.91 -10.71 -16.93
C GLY A 138 6.82 -11.82 -17.31
#